data_cd1775db8580663caef2801980044d25
#
_entry.id   cd1775db8580663caef2801980044d25
#
_cell.length_a   1.000
_cell.length_b   1.000
_cell.length_c   1.000
_cell.angle_alpha   90.00
_cell.angle_beta   90.00
_cell.angle_gamma   90.00
#
_symmetry.space_group_name_H-M   'P 1'
#
loop_
_entity.id
_entity.type
_entity.pdbx_description
1 polymer ?
#
loop_
_entity_poly.entity_id
_entity_poly.type
_entity_poly.pdbx_seq_one_letter_code
_entity_poly.pdbx_strand_id
1 'polypeptide(L)'
;MLDHKTNPSLDFPDDPLKWDGWSKYKADNFYERLCLDAKSAPGDEEIQQHCAALLQWWQKKLRLKNQPSNPLAQLLGRGLDEASGYLVQARMQLLDPDQRLQIDQALAAHAEQEALAEFSMYVAVSIAGKVLTAEAEANLAEFGQRNGLSEEQTRACIEEELRRNKAKRAAPPPVAPEVETEFLRILGLSNLHLGDATPLVRQIFVTIAENLGIRLERAERLLEDYLDREESGLAKLRAVTPKIVVKPRAVAAPPPPATERFQAVPGKIGPTQSPPEFINPNGAQMVLISGGEFVMGSDAPDAGPDEQPLTPVTLSEFYLSRHPVTNAEYERFDPSHRQKRIKNAGDDHPVVYVTSLDAIRYCQWLSEKDGKNYRLPTEAEWEFAARGIDCRKYPWGNHDRRGGFANFADARTTFPWRDSQVDDGYPETSPVGAFPQGASFFGLEDMAGNVWEWCLDFYQPLAGTPKRNPRGVASGSKRIYRGGSWKSRFTNLRATARGSNAANFACNDVGFRVACECGEESAENAG
;
A
#
# COMPACT_ATOMS: atom_id res chain seq x y z
N MET A 1 -52.45 -23.26 -3.14
CA MET A 1 -51.39 -23.38 -4.14
C MET A 1 -50.23 -22.50 -3.65
N LEU A 2 -49.28 -23.09 -2.95
CA LEU A 2 -48.10 -22.41 -2.47
C LEU A 2 -47.03 -22.54 -3.56
N ASP A 3 -46.65 -21.35 -4.09
CA ASP A 3 -45.60 -21.21 -5.07
C ASP A 3 -44.26 -21.68 -4.48
N HIS A 4 -43.79 -22.83 -4.94
CA HIS A 4 -42.40 -23.26 -4.75
C HIS A 4 -41.48 -22.34 -5.58
N LYS A 5 -41.05 -21.23 -5.00
CA LYS A 5 -39.85 -20.56 -5.49
C LYS A 5 -38.69 -21.50 -5.26
N THR A 6 -38.23 -22.14 -6.31
CA THR A 6 -36.97 -22.91 -6.35
C THR A 6 -35.86 -21.94 -6.04
N ASN A 7 -35.28 -22.06 -4.82
CA ASN A 7 -34.03 -21.43 -4.46
C ASN A 7 -32.94 -21.88 -5.47
N PRO A 8 -32.08 -20.98 -5.97
CA PRO A 8 -30.99 -21.39 -6.84
C PRO A 8 -30.12 -22.41 -6.06
N SER A 9 -29.92 -23.58 -6.64
CA SER A 9 -29.03 -24.59 -6.08
C SER A 9 -27.63 -23.98 -5.91
N LEU A 10 -27.09 -24.05 -4.70
CA LEU A 10 -25.70 -23.75 -4.42
C LEU A 10 -24.82 -24.79 -5.12
N ASP A 11 -24.38 -24.48 -6.34
CA ASP A 11 -23.51 -25.35 -7.13
C ASP A 11 -22.05 -25.00 -6.88
N PHE A 12 -21.41 -25.75 -5.97
CA PHE A 12 -19.96 -25.69 -5.86
C PHE A 12 -19.31 -26.37 -7.08
N PRO A 13 -18.21 -25.80 -7.62
CA PRO A 13 -17.53 -26.36 -8.77
C PRO A 13 -17.15 -27.83 -8.56
N ASP A 14 -17.48 -28.68 -9.52
CA ASP A 14 -17.15 -30.09 -9.44
C ASP A 14 -15.64 -30.36 -9.53
N ASP A 15 -14.90 -29.45 -10.16
CA ASP A 15 -13.45 -29.53 -10.32
C ASP A 15 -12.74 -28.78 -9.17
N PRO A 16 -12.05 -29.50 -8.26
CA PRO A 16 -11.32 -28.86 -7.15
C PRO A 16 -10.20 -27.93 -7.61
N LEU A 17 -9.71 -28.04 -8.84
CA LEU A 17 -8.69 -27.13 -9.37
C LEU A 17 -9.24 -25.76 -9.75
N LYS A 18 -10.57 -25.63 -9.87
CA LYS A 18 -11.26 -24.38 -10.18
C LYS A 18 -11.73 -23.60 -8.96
N TRP A 19 -11.57 -24.16 -7.78
CA TRP A 19 -12.10 -23.62 -6.54
C TRP A 19 -11.29 -24.13 -5.34
N ASP A 20 -10.81 -23.24 -4.51
CA ASP A 20 -9.98 -23.57 -3.34
C ASP A 20 -10.79 -23.88 -2.07
N GLY A 21 -12.09 -23.61 -2.08
CA GLY A 21 -12.97 -23.81 -0.92
C GLY A 21 -13.02 -25.25 -0.41
N TRP A 22 -12.73 -26.24 -1.26
CA TRP A 22 -12.63 -27.64 -0.86
C TRP A 22 -11.54 -27.87 0.21
N SER A 23 -10.48 -27.09 0.22
CA SER A 23 -9.37 -27.21 1.19
C SER A 23 -9.67 -26.57 2.54
N LYS A 24 -10.72 -25.75 2.62
CA LYS A 24 -11.08 -24.97 3.82
C LYS A 24 -11.87 -25.77 4.86
N TYR A 25 -12.21 -27.01 4.62
CA TYR A 25 -13.03 -27.82 5.53
C TYR A 25 -12.49 -27.91 6.96
N LYS A 26 -11.21 -27.67 7.18
CA LYS A 26 -10.56 -27.65 8.50
C LYS A 26 -9.96 -26.30 8.88
N ALA A 27 -10.40 -25.22 8.24
CA ALA A 27 -10.03 -23.86 8.67
C ALA A 27 -10.41 -23.65 10.15
N ASP A 28 -9.70 -22.81 10.87
CA ASP A 28 -10.02 -22.50 12.26
C ASP A 28 -11.37 -21.75 12.37
N ASN A 29 -11.67 -20.92 11.38
CA ASN A 29 -12.94 -20.21 11.26
C ASN A 29 -14.06 -21.15 10.74
N PHE A 30 -15.11 -21.35 11.53
CA PHE A 30 -16.23 -22.21 11.18
C PHE A 30 -17.04 -21.71 9.97
N TYR A 31 -17.14 -20.40 9.75
CA TYR A 31 -17.78 -19.85 8.55
C TYR A 31 -16.99 -20.20 7.30
N GLU A 32 -15.67 -20.09 7.34
CA GLU A 32 -14.82 -20.48 6.21
C GLU A 32 -14.94 -21.96 5.85
N ARG A 33 -15.12 -22.85 6.86
CA ARG A 33 -15.36 -24.26 6.60
C ARG A 33 -16.60 -24.51 5.75
N LEU A 34 -17.60 -23.65 5.89
CA LEU A 34 -18.83 -23.69 5.12
C LEU A 34 -18.81 -22.77 3.89
N CYS A 35 -17.67 -22.18 3.56
CA CYS A 35 -17.52 -21.22 2.47
C CYS A 35 -18.49 -20.03 2.60
N LEU A 36 -18.69 -19.56 3.82
CA LEU A 36 -19.49 -18.41 4.19
C LEU A 36 -18.61 -17.25 4.60
N ASP A 37 -19.08 -16.03 4.37
CA ASP A 37 -18.46 -14.82 4.91
C ASP A 37 -19.16 -14.45 6.23
N ALA A 38 -18.40 -14.49 7.34
CA ALA A 38 -18.92 -14.10 8.66
C ALA A 38 -19.46 -12.66 8.67
N LYS A 39 -18.90 -11.76 7.88
CA LYS A 39 -19.32 -10.34 7.78
C LYS A 39 -20.71 -10.18 7.15
N SER A 40 -21.15 -11.13 6.35
CA SER A 40 -22.50 -11.13 5.77
C SER A 40 -23.59 -11.52 6.76
N ALA A 41 -23.22 -11.93 7.98
CA ALA A 41 -24.12 -12.43 9.01
C ALA A 41 -25.13 -13.47 8.49
N PRO A 42 -24.65 -14.61 7.92
CA PRO A 42 -25.49 -15.59 7.24
C PRO A 42 -26.56 -16.14 8.18
N GLY A 43 -27.77 -16.33 7.66
CA GLY A 43 -28.89 -16.89 8.41
C GLY A 43 -28.75 -18.40 8.62
N ASP A 44 -29.53 -18.98 9.54
CA ASP A 44 -29.48 -20.41 9.86
C ASP A 44 -29.81 -21.30 8.66
N GLU A 45 -30.71 -20.85 7.80
CA GLU A 45 -31.06 -21.58 6.57
C GLU A 45 -29.88 -21.58 5.59
N GLU A 46 -29.16 -20.49 5.44
CA GLU A 46 -27.97 -20.38 4.59
C GLU A 46 -26.83 -21.27 5.10
N ILE A 47 -26.59 -21.29 6.41
CA ILE A 47 -25.63 -22.19 7.06
C ILE A 47 -25.96 -23.64 6.78
N GLN A 48 -27.24 -24.02 6.88
CA GLN A 48 -27.68 -25.38 6.60
C GLN A 48 -27.50 -25.75 5.12
N GLN A 49 -27.88 -24.85 4.22
CA GLN A 49 -27.78 -25.06 2.77
C GLN A 49 -26.31 -25.22 2.32
N HIS A 50 -25.41 -24.37 2.78
CA HIS A 50 -23.98 -24.46 2.48
C HIS A 50 -23.37 -25.76 2.99
N CYS A 51 -23.67 -26.13 4.24
CA CYS A 51 -23.21 -27.39 4.80
C CYS A 51 -23.72 -28.58 4.00
N ALA A 52 -25.01 -28.62 3.66
CA ALA A 52 -25.61 -29.72 2.89
C ALA A 52 -24.99 -29.86 1.49
N ALA A 53 -24.78 -28.74 0.78
CA ALA A 53 -24.19 -28.72 -0.54
C ALA A 53 -22.73 -29.20 -0.52
N LEU A 54 -21.93 -28.75 0.47
CA LEU A 54 -20.55 -29.20 0.66
C LEU A 54 -20.46 -30.68 1.02
N LEU A 55 -21.35 -31.18 1.90
CA LEU A 55 -21.41 -32.60 2.23
C LEU A 55 -21.74 -33.45 0.99
N GLN A 56 -22.70 -33.00 0.17
CA GLN A 56 -23.02 -33.65 -1.10
C GLN A 56 -21.85 -33.64 -2.07
N TRP A 57 -21.11 -32.52 -2.15
CA TRP A 57 -19.92 -32.41 -3.00
C TRP A 57 -18.84 -33.43 -2.57
N TRP A 58 -18.53 -33.51 -1.27
CA TRP A 58 -17.56 -34.46 -0.74
C TRP A 58 -18.03 -35.91 -0.92
N GLN A 59 -19.32 -36.19 -0.73
CA GLN A 59 -19.90 -37.50 -0.91
C GLN A 59 -19.74 -38.01 -2.36
N LYS A 60 -19.93 -37.14 -3.35
CA LYS A 60 -19.67 -37.48 -4.77
C LYS A 60 -18.21 -37.88 -5.01
N LYS A 61 -17.27 -37.34 -4.22
CA LYS A 61 -15.82 -37.61 -4.37
C LYS A 61 -15.34 -38.85 -3.59
N LEU A 62 -16.12 -39.40 -2.65
CA LEU A 62 -15.71 -40.55 -1.84
C LEU A 62 -15.27 -41.78 -2.66
N ARG A 63 -15.81 -41.96 -3.86
CA ARG A 63 -15.39 -43.04 -4.78
C ARG A 63 -13.91 -42.99 -5.15
N LEU A 64 -13.28 -41.79 -5.10
CA LEU A 64 -11.87 -41.59 -5.39
C LEU A 64 -10.95 -42.21 -4.32
N LYS A 65 -11.46 -42.44 -3.11
CA LYS A 65 -10.71 -43.06 -2.01
C LYS A 65 -10.11 -44.42 -2.40
N ASN A 66 -10.82 -45.17 -3.25
CA ASN A 66 -10.38 -46.48 -3.73
C ASN A 66 -9.46 -46.39 -4.98
N GLN A 67 -9.03 -45.19 -5.36
CA GLN A 67 -8.20 -44.93 -6.53
C GLN A 67 -6.94 -44.10 -6.14
N PRO A 68 -6.00 -44.66 -5.35
CA PRO A 68 -4.87 -43.89 -4.78
C PRO A 68 -3.91 -43.34 -5.82
N SER A 69 -3.88 -43.89 -7.03
CA SER A 69 -3.10 -43.39 -8.17
C SER A 69 -3.80 -42.25 -8.94
N ASN A 70 -5.07 -41.96 -8.61
CA ASN A 70 -5.79 -40.87 -9.27
C ASN A 70 -5.30 -39.52 -8.76
N PRO A 71 -4.88 -38.56 -9.61
CA PRO A 71 -4.40 -37.25 -9.17
C PRO A 71 -5.37 -36.47 -8.30
N LEU A 72 -6.70 -36.59 -8.56
CA LEU A 72 -7.73 -35.95 -7.73
C LEU A 72 -7.84 -36.61 -6.35
N ALA A 73 -7.64 -37.91 -6.24
CA ALA A 73 -7.61 -38.62 -4.95
C ALA A 73 -6.41 -38.16 -4.12
N GLN A 74 -5.25 -37.94 -4.75
CA GLN A 74 -4.05 -37.43 -4.09
C GLN A 74 -4.24 -35.98 -3.66
N LEU A 75 -4.86 -35.15 -4.50
CA LEU A 75 -5.16 -33.73 -4.19
C LEU A 75 -6.10 -33.61 -2.99
N LEU A 76 -7.21 -34.35 -3.00
CA LEU A 76 -8.21 -34.29 -1.93
C LEU A 76 -7.73 -34.97 -0.64
N GLY A 77 -6.79 -35.92 -0.74
CA GLY A 77 -6.05 -36.51 0.38
C GLY A 77 -6.95 -36.91 1.57
N ARG A 78 -6.55 -36.43 2.75
CA ARG A 78 -7.28 -36.69 4.01
C ARG A 78 -8.71 -36.12 4.03
N GLY A 79 -9.01 -35.11 3.22
CA GLY A 79 -10.35 -34.52 3.15
C GLY A 79 -11.43 -35.51 2.80
N LEU A 80 -11.09 -36.57 2.02
CA LEU A 80 -12.02 -37.66 1.71
C LEU A 80 -12.50 -38.43 2.97
N ASP A 81 -11.72 -38.42 4.04
CA ASP A 81 -12.06 -39.07 5.32
C ASP A 81 -12.63 -38.12 6.35
N GLU A 82 -12.07 -36.90 6.43
CA GLU A 82 -12.24 -35.99 7.56
C GLU A 82 -13.27 -34.87 7.29
N ALA A 83 -13.41 -34.42 6.03
CA ALA A 83 -14.17 -33.22 5.71
C ALA A 83 -15.62 -33.24 6.22
N SER A 84 -16.30 -34.37 6.10
CA SER A 84 -17.69 -34.47 6.57
C SER A 84 -17.83 -34.19 8.07
N GLY A 85 -16.89 -34.67 8.89
CA GLY A 85 -16.88 -34.40 10.34
C GLY A 85 -16.71 -32.92 10.66
N TYR A 86 -15.74 -32.28 10.01
CA TYR A 86 -15.45 -30.83 10.20
C TYR A 86 -16.62 -29.94 9.74
N LEU A 87 -17.28 -30.26 8.63
CA LEU A 87 -18.42 -29.50 8.12
C LEU A 87 -19.64 -29.62 9.04
N VAL A 88 -19.94 -30.86 9.55
CA VAL A 88 -21.01 -31.06 10.51
C VAL A 88 -20.71 -30.32 11.82
N GLN A 89 -19.48 -30.38 12.30
CA GLN A 89 -19.06 -29.63 13.49
C GLN A 89 -19.29 -28.13 13.28
N ALA A 90 -18.84 -27.54 12.16
CA ALA A 90 -19.03 -26.12 11.86
C ALA A 90 -20.52 -25.73 11.86
N ARG A 91 -21.37 -26.56 11.22
CA ARG A 91 -22.82 -26.33 11.24
C ARG A 91 -23.38 -26.35 12.66
N MET A 92 -23.02 -27.33 13.48
CA MET A 92 -23.52 -27.44 14.85
C MET A 92 -23.13 -26.21 15.69
N GLN A 93 -21.88 -25.75 15.58
CA GLN A 93 -21.38 -24.60 16.33
C GLN A 93 -22.07 -23.30 15.88
N LEU A 94 -22.32 -23.13 14.58
CA LEU A 94 -22.92 -21.90 14.05
C LEU A 94 -24.45 -21.86 14.18
N LEU A 95 -25.13 -23.00 14.34
CA LEU A 95 -26.58 -23.08 14.60
C LEU A 95 -26.93 -23.00 16.09
N ASP A 96 -25.97 -23.16 16.98
CA ASP A 96 -26.15 -22.94 18.41
C ASP A 96 -25.96 -21.43 18.68
N PRO A 97 -27.00 -20.72 19.17
CA PRO A 97 -26.92 -19.26 19.34
C PRO A 97 -25.81 -18.80 20.29
N ASP A 98 -25.56 -19.56 21.39
CA ASP A 98 -24.56 -19.19 22.37
C ASP A 98 -23.15 -19.41 21.84
N GLN A 99 -22.92 -20.53 21.14
CA GLN A 99 -21.64 -20.84 20.51
C GLN A 99 -21.35 -19.85 19.37
N ARG A 100 -22.35 -19.57 18.55
CA ARG A 100 -22.23 -18.60 17.46
C ARG A 100 -21.86 -17.22 17.98
N LEU A 101 -22.52 -16.75 19.03
CA LEU A 101 -22.18 -15.46 19.66
C LEU A 101 -20.72 -15.40 20.12
N GLN A 102 -20.23 -16.49 20.74
CA GLN A 102 -18.81 -16.57 21.14
C GLN A 102 -17.85 -16.56 19.95
N ILE A 103 -18.20 -17.28 18.87
CA ILE A 103 -17.41 -17.29 17.63
C ILE A 103 -17.37 -15.91 17.02
N ASP A 104 -18.51 -15.23 16.89
CA ASP A 104 -18.62 -13.90 16.31
C ASP A 104 -17.84 -12.87 17.13
N GLN A 105 -17.91 -12.94 18.46
CA GLN A 105 -17.12 -12.10 19.37
C GLN A 105 -15.61 -12.35 19.23
N ALA A 106 -15.21 -13.61 19.14
CA ALA A 106 -13.80 -13.97 18.96
C ALA A 106 -13.26 -13.48 17.60
N LEU A 107 -14.03 -13.62 16.53
CA LEU A 107 -13.67 -13.12 15.19
C LEU A 107 -13.59 -11.60 15.17
N ALA A 108 -14.53 -10.91 15.81
CA ALA A 108 -14.52 -9.44 15.94
C ALA A 108 -13.28 -8.96 16.72
N ALA A 109 -12.98 -9.60 17.86
CA ALA A 109 -11.80 -9.27 18.66
C ALA A 109 -10.48 -9.52 17.90
N HIS A 110 -10.41 -10.61 17.13
CA HIS A 110 -9.24 -10.91 16.30
C HIS A 110 -9.08 -9.87 15.19
N ALA A 111 -10.17 -9.51 14.49
CA ALA A 111 -10.15 -8.49 13.45
C ALA A 111 -9.75 -7.11 14.00
N GLU A 112 -10.21 -6.75 15.21
CA GLU A 112 -9.82 -5.53 15.90
C GLU A 112 -8.33 -5.53 16.26
N GLN A 113 -7.82 -6.66 16.75
CA GLN A 113 -6.41 -6.81 17.07
C GLN A 113 -5.53 -6.73 15.82
N GLU A 114 -5.94 -7.33 14.71
CA GLU A 114 -5.26 -7.21 13.42
C GLU A 114 -5.26 -5.76 12.92
N ALA A 115 -6.40 -5.07 13.01
CA ALA A 115 -6.52 -3.66 12.61
C ALA A 115 -5.61 -2.75 13.46
N LEU A 116 -5.55 -2.96 14.78
CA LEU A 116 -4.66 -2.23 15.67
C LEU A 116 -3.18 -2.52 15.37
N ALA A 117 -2.83 -3.76 15.11
CA ALA A 117 -1.46 -4.15 14.77
C ALA A 117 -1.03 -3.53 13.43
N GLU A 118 -1.91 -3.54 12.44
CA GLU A 118 -1.69 -2.88 11.16
C GLU A 118 -1.55 -1.37 11.33
N PHE A 119 -2.44 -0.75 12.09
CA PHE A 119 -2.41 0.68 12.38
C PHE A 119 -1.12 1.10 13.09
N SER A 120 -0.70 0.35 14.12
CA SER A 120 0.57 0.58 14.83
C SER A 120 1.77 0.62 13.88
N MET A 121 1.82 -0.29 12.91
CA MET A 121 2.88 -0.27 11.90
C MET A 121 2.84 0.98 11.02
N TYR A 122 1.65 1.44 10.64
CA TYR A 122 1.51 2.69 9.87
C TYR A 122 1.98 3.91 10.65
N VAL A 123 1.60 3.97 11.93
CA VAL A 123 2.10 5.03 12.81
C VAL A 123 3.62 4.99 12.86
N ALA A 124 4.22 3.81 13.09
CA ALA A 124 5.67 3.64 13.16
C ALA A 124 6.38 4.11 11.87
N VAL A 125 5.82 3.78 10.70
CA VAL A 125 6.34 4.27 9.40
C VAL A 125 6.23 5.79 9.31
N SER A 126 5.09 6.36 9.72
CA SER A 126 4.84 7.81 9.63
C SER A 126 5.75 8.63 10.54
N ILE A 127 6.30 8.00 11.60
CA ILE A 127 7.22 8.63 12.57
C ILE A 127 8.67 8.15 12.44
N ALA A 128 9.01 7.41 11.36
CA ALA A 128 10.37 6.89 11.14
C ALA A 128 11.44 8.01 11.16
N GLY A 129 11.10 9.23 10.70
CA GLY A 129 11.90 10.45 10.85
C GLY A 129 11.92 11.05 12.26
N LYS A 130 11.39 10.36 13.26
CA LYS A 130 11.23 10.80 14.68
C LYS A 130 10.39 12.07 14.87
N VAL A 131 9.66 12.47 13.85
CA VAL A 131 8.77 13.63 13.87
C VAL A 131 7.44 13.26 13.18
N LEU A 132 6.34 13.42 13.89
CA LEU A 132 4.99 13.28 13.33
C LEU A 132 4.49 14.66 12.90
N THR A 133 4.26 14.86 11.62
CA THR A 133 3.69 16.11 11.10
C THR A 133 2.18 16.15 11.33
N ALA A 134 1.58 17.35 11.38
CA ALA A 134 0.14 17.50 11.53
C ALA A 134 -0.64 16.85 10.37
N GLU A 135 -0.12 16.93 9.15
CA GLU A 135 -0.70 16.28 7.98
C GLU A 135 -0.66 14.75 8.11
N ALA A 136 0.49 14.19 8.54
CA ALA A 136 0.62 12.76 8.76
C ALA A 136 -0.33 12.28 9.89
N GLU A 137 -0.49 13.07 10.96
CA GLU A 137 -1.40 12.75 12.06
C GLU A 137 -2.86 12.77 11.60
N ALA A 138 -3.27 13.75 10.78
CA ALA A 138 -4.61 13.79 10.18
C ALA A 138 -4.86 12.59 9.27
N ASN A 139 -3.89 12.22 8.44
CA ASN A 139 -3.97 11.05 7.57
C ASN A 139 -4.07 9.74 8.39
N LEU A 140 -3.36 9.64 9.52
CA LEU A 140 -3.45 8.51 10.43
C LEU A 140 -4.83 8.43 11.11
N ALA A 141 -5.40 9.57 11.53
CA ALA A 141 -6.73 9.60 12.12
C ALA A 141 -7.80 9.09 11.13
N GLU A 142 -7.74 9.56 9.89
CA GLU A 142 -8.62 9.09 8.82
C GLU A 142 -8.41 7.60 8.52
N PHE A 143 -7.16 7.13 8.51
CA PHE A 143 -6.83 5.72 8.32
C PHE A 143 -7.41 4.85 9.44
N GLY A 144 -7.24 5.24 10.71
CA GLY A 144 -7.80 4.50 11.84
C GLY A 144 -9.31 4.36 11.73
N GLN A 145 -10.01 5.45 11.44
CA GLN A 145 -11.46 5.47 11.28
C GLN A 145 -11.93 4.57 10.11
N ARG A 146 -11.25 4.59 8.97
CA ARG A 146 -11.57 3.74 7.81
C ARG A 146 -11.38 2.25 8.08
N ASN A 147 -10.46 1.89 8.99
CA ASN A 147 -10.23 0.51 9.40
C ASN A 147 -11.07 0.10 10.62
N GLY A 148 -12.08 0.88 10.98
CA GLY A 148 -13.01 0.54 12.05
C GLY A 148 -12.48 0.78 13.47
N LEU A 149 -11.35 1.49 13.61
CA LEU A 149 -10.83 1.89 14.91
C LEU A 149 -11.55 3.15 15.41
N SER A 150 -11.85 3.19 16.71
CA SER A 150 -12.37 4.40 17.34
C SER A 150 -11.31 5.50 17.41
N GLU A 151 -11.74 6.75 17.56
CA GLU A 151 -10.81 7.87 17.77
C GLU A 151 -9.92 7.67 18.99
N GLU A 152 -10.45 7.04 20.05
CA GLU A 152 -9.72 6.75 21.28
C GLU A 152 -8.62 5.72 21.04
N GLN A 153 -8.94 4.63 20.35
CA GLN A 153 -7.98 3.59 19.95
C GLN A 153 -6.90 4.14 19.03
N THR A 154 -7.29 4.92 18.04
CA THR A 154 -6.38 5.58 17.10
C THR A 154 -5.40 6.50 17.83
N ARG A 155 -5.90 7.36 18.72
CA ARG A 155 -5.10 8.28 19.52
C ARG A 155 -4.16 7.53 20.48
N ALA A 156 -4.67 6.53 21.18
CA ALA A 156 -3.87 5.72 22.10
C ALA A 156 -2.72 5.00 21.39
N CYS A 157 -2.97 4.46 20.21
CA CYS A 157 -1.95 3.79 19.41
C CYS A 157 -0.87 4.78 18.92
N ILE A 158 -1.26 5.98 18.45
CA ILE A 158 -0.31 7.03 18.05
C ILE A 158 0.58 7.44 19.24
N GLU A 159 -0.01 7.67 20.42
CA GLU A 159 0.76 8.03 21.61
C GLU A 159 1.75 6.94 22.05
N GLU A 160 1.32 5.69 21.98
CA GLU A 160 2.17 4.55 22.31
C GLU A 160 3.36 4.44 21.34
N GLU A 161 3.12 4.57 20.02
CA GLU A 161 4.17 4.49 19.03
C GLU A 161 5.13 5.70 19.08
N LEU A 162 4.62 6.91 19.34
CA LEU A 162 5.48 8.07 19.59
C LEU A 162 6.42 7.84 20.78
N ARG A 163 5.89 7.27 21.88
CA ARG A 163 6.67 6.92 23.07
C ARG A 163 7.73 5.86 22.77
N ARG A 164 7.32 4.77 22.10
CA ARG A 164 8.17 3.61 21.76
C ARG A 164 9.35 4.03 20.88
N ASN A 165 9.07 4.87 19.88
CA ASN A 165 10.06 5.31 18.91
C ASN A 165 10.81 6.58 19.32
N LYS A 166 10.52 7.15 20.51
CA LYS A 166 11.07 8.43 20.99
C LYS A 166 10.86 9.56 19.97
N ALA A 167 9.75 9.50 19.23
CA ALA A 167 9.36 10.49 18.26
C ALA A 167 8.56 11.62 18.90
N LYS A 168 8.53 12.78 18.25
CA LYS A 168 7.80 13.97 18.72
C LYS A 168 6.86 14.45 17.60
N ARG A 169 5.81 15.14 17.99
CA ARG A 169 5.02 15.90 17.00
C ARG A 169 5.84 17.06 16.47
N ALA A 170 5.74 17.31 15.18
CA ALA A 170 6.34 18.48 14.56
C ALA A 170 5.81 19.73 15.26
N ALA A 171 6.70 20.67 15.53
CA ALA A 171 6.25 22.00 15.87
C ALA A 171 5.40 22.52 14.69
N PRO A 172 4.26 23.16 14.95
CA PRO A 172 3.47 23.74 13.89
C PRO A 172 4.32 24.75 13.10
N PRO A 173 4.17 24.81 11.76
CA PRO A 173 4.79 25.85 10.99
C PRO A 173 4.41 27.21 11.61
N PRO A 174 5.35 28.16 11.71
CA PRO A 174 5.00 29.50 12.14
C PRO A 174 3.91 30.04 11.22
N VAL A 175 2.85 30.58 11.81
CA VAL A 175 1.79 31.23 11.03
C VAL A 175 2.46 32.34 10.23
N ALA A 176 2.18 32.41 8.93
CA ALA A 176 2.78 33.44 8.08
C ALA A 176 2.46 34.83 8.69
N PRO A 177 3.45 35.74 8.83
CA PRO A 177 3.26 37.06 9.45
C PRO A 177 2.11 37.86 8.84
N GLU A 178 1.81 37.60 7.58
CA GLU A 178 0.71 38.21 6.83
C GLU A 178 -0.68 37.80 7.36
N VAL A 179 -0.82 36.55 7.79
CA VAL A 179 -2.09 36.01 8.34
C VAL A 179 -2.38 36.59 9.73
N GLU A 180 -1.37 36.67 10.58
CA GLU A 180 -1.50 37.33 11.90
C GLU A 180 -1.83 38.82 11.73
N THR A 181 -1.17 39.48 10.76
CA THR A 181 -1.41 40.89 10.41
C THR A 181 -2.85 41.11 9.95
N GLU A 182 -3.38 40.19 9.12
CA GLU A 182 -4.77 40.27 8.66
C GLU A 182 -5.78 40.06 9.81
N PHE A 183 -5.49 39.12 10.72
CA PHE A 183 -6.33 38.94 11.91
C PHE A 183 -6.33 40.18 12.83
N LEU A 184 -5.15 40.77 13.07
CA LEU A 184 -5.03 42.01 13.83
C LEU A 184 -5.73 43.19 13.13
N ARG A 185 -5.73 43.22 11.79
CA ARG A 185 -6.48 44.22 11.00
C ARG A 185 -8.00 44.02 11.20
N ILE A 186 -8.50 42.79 11.23
CA ILE A 186 -9.92 42.52 11.49
C ILE A 186 -10.31 42.94 12.90
N LEU A 187 -9.47 42.67 13.91
CA LEU A 187 -9.67 43.14 15.27
C LEU A 187 -9.72 44.67 15.34
N GLY A 188 -8.80 45.35 14.66
CA GLY A 188 -8.76 46.81 14.60
C GLY A 188 -10.00 47.44 13.93
N LEU A 189 -10.54 46.80 12.91
CA LEU A 189 -11.77 47.23 12.25
C LEU A 189 -13.03 47.03 13.10
N SER A 190 -13.00 46.07 14.03
CA SER A 190 -14.14 45.77 14.91
C SER A 190 -14.35 46.79 16.02
N ASN A 191 -13.35 47.65 16.29
CA ASN A 191 -13.34 48.54 17.46
C ASN A 191 -13.68 47.83 18.78
N LEU A 192 -13.19 46.62 18.94
CA LEU A 192 -13.47 45.79 20.11
C LEU A 192 -12.67 46.34 21.31
N HIS A 193 -13.41 46.71 22.40
CA HIS A 193 -12.81 47.11 23.66
C HIS A 193 -12.96 45.99 24.71
N LEU A 194 -12.10 46.00 25.73
CA LEU A 194 -12.11 44.97 26.77
C LEU A 194 -13.48 44.78 27.42
N GLY A 195 -14.22 45.85 27.66
CA GLY A 195 -15.58 45.82 28.24
C GLY A 195 -16.64 45.16 27.37
N ASP A 196 -16.43 45.10 26.05
CA ASP A 196 -17.31 44.48 25.06
C ASP A 196 -16.93 43.05 24.71
N ALA A 197 -15.76 42.60 25.14
CA ALA A 197 -15.22 41.27 24.87
C ALA A 197 -15.84 40.18 25.73
N THR A 198 -17.16 39.98 25.57
CA THR A 198 -17.90 38.89 26.23
C THR A 198 -17.35 37.52 25.78
N PRO A 199 -17.59 36.41 26.52
CA PRO A 199 -17.17 35.07 26.11
C PRO A 199 -17.61 34.69 24.69
N LEU A 200 -18.81 35.10 24.32
CA LEU A 200 -19.36 34.85 22.97
C LEU A 200 -18.60 35.64 21.89
N VAL A 201 -18.32 36.91 22.14
CA VAL A 201 -17.55 37.77 21.22
C VAL A 201 -16.10 37.22 21.07
N ARG A 202 -15.47 36.82 22.17
CA ARG A 202 -14.14 36.17 22.15
C ARG A 202 -14.17 34.91 21.28
N GLN A 203 -15.17 34.06 21.44
CA GLN A 203 -15.33 32.84 20.66
C GLN A 203 -15.49 33.12 19.15
N ILE A 204 -16.23 34.19 18.78
CA ILE A 204 -16.36 34.58 17.37
C ILE A 204 -15.02 34.95 16.75
N PHE A 205 -14.20 35.77 17.45
CA PHE A 205 -12.89 36.14 16.94
C PHE A 205 -11.90 34.98 16.90
N VAL A 206 -11.98 34.08 17.87
CA VAL A 206 -11.20 32.83 17.83
C VAL A 206 -11.59 32.00 16.60
N THR A 207 -12.87 31.83 16.31
CA THR A 207 -13.34 31.13 15.11
C THR A 207 -12.87 31.80 13.81
N ILE A 208 -12.86 33.13 13.77
CA ILE A 208 -12.33 33.88 12.61
C ILE A 208 -10.83 33.61 12.44
N ALA A 209 -10.07 33.59 13.54
CA ALA A 209 -8.64 33.30 13.50
C ALA A 209 -8.37 31.85 13.04
N GLU A 210 -9.15 30.88 13.51
CA GLU A 210 -9.07 29.49 13.08
C GLU A 210 -9.37 29.34 11.58
N ASN A 211 -10.35 30.06 11.05
CA ASN A 211 -10.66 30.08 9.62
C ASN A 211 -9.54 30.72 8.77
N LEU A 212 -8.73 31.60 9.37
CA LEU A 212 -7.52 32.13 8.78
C LEU A 212 -6.31 31.21 8.94
N GLY A 213 -6.46 30.05 9.60
CA GLY A 213 -5.38 29.11 9.87
C GLY A 213 -4.52 29.43 11.10
N ILE A 214 -4.99 30.34 11.98
CA ILE A 214 -4.33 30.65 13.26
C ILE A 214 -4.86 29.69 14.32
N ARG A 215 -3.98 29.02 15.05
CA ARG A 215 -4.37 28.10 16.11
C ARG A 215 -5.04 28.79 17.29
N LEU A 216 -5.92 28.06 17.95
CA LEU A 216 -6.67 28.49 19.12
C LEU A 216 -5.81 29.24 20.14
N GLU A 217 -4.74 28.60 20.64
CA GLU A 217 -3.85 29.21 21.65
C GLU A 217 -3.17 30.51 21.17
N ARG A 218 -2.84 30.56 19.87
CA ARG A 218 -2.21 31.75 19.29
C ARG A 218 -3.26 32.85 19.04
N ALA A 219 -4.45 32.45 18.58
CA ALA A 219 -5.60 33.35 18.37
C ALA A 219 -6.01 34.02 19.68
N GLU A 220 -6.13 33.26 20.75
CA GLU A 220 -6.43 33.78 22.09
C GLU A 220 -5.38 34.79 22.59
N ARG A 221 -4.09 34.46 22.43
CA ARG A 221 -3.00 35.40 22.80
C ARG A 221 -3.04 36.68 21.97
N LEU A 222 -3.24 36.58 20.65
CA LEU A 222 -3.32 37.77 19.80
C LEU A 222 -4.54 38.64 20.16
N LEU A 223 -5.65 38.03 20.52
CA LEU A 223 -6.84 38.75 20.98
C LEU A 223 -6.61 39.44 22.34
N GLU A 224 -6.00 38.75 23.28
CA GLU A 224 -5.63 39.33 24.59
C GLU A 224 -4.62 40.46 24.45
N ASP A 225 -3.53 40.25 23.71
CA ASP A 225 -2.53 41.29 23.42
C ASP A 225 -3.15 42.53 22.75
N TYR A 226 -4.15 42.35 21.89
CA TYR A 226 -4.89 43.45 21.27
C TYR A 226 -5.73 44.21 22.28
N LEU A 227 -6.52 43.50 23.12
CA LEU A 227 -7.38 44.12 24.14
C LEU A 227 -6.55 44.89 25.21
N ASP A 228 -5.44 44.31 25.64
CA ASP A 228 -4.51 44.95 26.59
C ASP A 228 -3.86 46.21 26.03
N ARG A 229 -3.56 46.25 24.73
CA ARG A 229 -3.02 47.45 24.03
C ARG A 229 -4.06 48.56 23.93
N GLU A 230 -5.32 48.21 23.66
CA GLU A 230 -6.44 49.14 23.63
C GLU A 230 -6.66 49.75 25.02
N GLU A 231 -6.63 48.95 26.08
CA GLU A 231 -6.82 49.43 27.46
C GLU A 231 -5.63 50.34 27.92
N SER A 232 -4.41 50.06 27.48
CA SER A 232 -3.23 50.85 27.85
C SER A 232 -3.10 52.16 27.10
N GLY A 233 -4.00 52.51 26.17
CA GLY A 233 -3.98 53.73 25.38
C GLY A 233 -2.83 53.81 24.38
N LEU A 234 -2.09 52.72 24.18
CA LEU A 234 -0.91 52.64 23.28
C LEU A 234 -1.30 52.29 21.84
N ALA A 235 -2.55 51.97 21.57
CA ALA A 235 -2.98 51.53 20.26
C ALA A 235 -3.72 52.62 19.44
N LYS A 236 -3.08 53.75 19.20
CA LYS A 236 -3.31 54.42 17.92
C LYS A 236 -2.37 53.83 16.89
N LEU A 237 -2.68 52.64 16.45
CA LEU A 237 -2.12 52.13 15.20
C LEU A 237 -2.56 53.09 14.09
N ARG A 238 -1.69 54.08 13.78
CA ARG A 238 -1.77 54.79 12.50
C ARG A 238 -1.77 53.73 11.45
N ALA A 239 -2.91 53.60 10.73
CA ALA A 239 -2.97 52.84 9.51
C ALA A 239 -1.86 53.32 8.57
N VAL A 240 -0.71 52.66 8.61
CA VAL A 240 0.24 52.70 7.53
C VAL A 240 -0.38 51.81 6.46
N THR A 241 -1.17 52.45 5.61
CA THR A 241 -1.62 51.86 4.37
C THR A 241 -0.42 51.70 3.44
N PRO A 242 0.14 50.53 3.24
CA PRO A 242 0.93 50.33 2.04
C PRO A 242 -0.05 50.44 0.88
N LYS A 243 0.20 51.34 -0.06
CA LYS A 243 -0.48 51.34 -1.36
C LYS A 243 -0.10 50.04 -2.06
N ILE A 244 -0.87 48.99 -1.81
CA ILE A 244 -0.83 47.81 -2.66
C ILE A 244 -1.59 48.18 -3.92
N VAL A 245 -0.82 48.51 -4.97
CA VAL A 245 -1.35 48.61 -6.33
C VAL A 245 -1.69 47.17 -6.75
N VAL A 246 -2.93 46.75 -6.51
CA VAL A 246 -3.48 45.54 -7.08
C VAL A 246 -3.62 45.78 -8.57
N LYS A 247 -2.67 45.32 -9.36
CA LYS A 247 -2.90 45.18 -10.80
C LYS A 247 -4.00 44.10 -10.95
N PRO A 248 -5.11 44.40 -11.67
CA PRO A 248 -6.10 43.40 -11.94
C PRO A 248 -5.46 42.27 -12.75
N ARG A 249 -5.38 41.08 -12.16
CA ARG A 249 -5.00 39.86 -12.84
C ARG A 249 -6.14 39.50 -13.78
N ALA A 250 -5.89 39.61 -15.08
CA ALA A 250 -6.83 39.16 -16.10
C ALA A 250 -7.23 37.72 -15.80
N VAL A 251 -8.55 37.49 -15.71
CA VAL A 251 -9.13 36.15 -15.64
C VAL A 251 -8.77 35.48 -16.96
N ALA A 252 -7.87 34.52 -16.93
CA ALA A 252 -7.54 33.71 -18.08
C ALA A 252 -8.77 32.85 -18.42
N ALA A 253 -9.16 32.87 -19.68
CA ALA A 253 -10.19 31.99 -20.22
C ALA A 253 -9.84 30.52 -19.98
N PRO A 254 -10.83 29.61 -19.83
CA PRO A 254 -10.56 28.20 -19.64
C PRO A 254 -9.76 27.65 -20.83
N PRO A 255 -8.78 26.78 -20.59
CA PRO A 255 -7.97 26.19 -21.66
C PRO A 255 -8.86 25.32 -22.56
N PRO A 256 -8.56 25.27 -23.87
CA PRO A 256 -9.25 24.40 -24.80
C PRO A 256 -8.99 22.94 -24.45
N PRO A 257 -9.84 21.99 -24.88
CA PRO A 257 -9.69 20.57 -24.58
C PRO A 257 -8.36 20.05 -25.14
N ALA A 258 -7.61 19.38 -24.29
CA ALA A 258 -6.30 18.85 -24.60
C ALA A 258 -6.39 17.70 -25.63
N THR A 259 -6.12 18.02 -26.89
CA THR A 259 -5.76 17.08 -27.95
C THR A 259 -4.38 17.42 -28.49
N GLU A 260 -3.42 17.64 -27.63
CA GLU A 260 -2.03 17.66 -28.07
C GLU A 260 -1.33 16.44 -27.47
N ARG A 261 -0.89 15.57 -28.40
CA ARG A 261 0.05 14.49 -28.13
C ARG A 261 1.30 15.13 -27.52
N PHE A 262 1.57 14.82 -26.24
CA PHE A 262 2.83 15.16 -25.63
C PHE A 262 3.95 14.48 -26.42
N GLN A 263 4.63 15.25 -27.26
CA GLN A 263 5.91 14.84 -27.80
C GLN A 263 6.94 15.01 -26.68
N ALA A 264 7.57 13.91 -26.29
CA ALA A 264 8.70 13.93 -25.39
C ALA A 264 9.77 14.89 -25.93
N VAL A 265 10.09 15.93 -25.18
CA VAL A 265 11.24 16.78 -25.47
C VAL A 265 12.49 15.96 -25.10
N PRO A 266 13.35 15.63 -26.07
CA PRO A 266 14.58 14.91 -25.77
C PRO A 266 15.58 15.87 -25.11
N GLY A 267 15.59 15.91 -23.80
CA GLY A 267 16.72 16.43 -23.05
C GLY A 267 17.91 15.50 -23.30
N LYS A 268 18.95 16.00 -23.97
CA LYS A 268 20.23 15.31 -24.13
C LYS A 268 20.86 15.12 -22.77
N ILE A 269 20.65 13.97 -22.13
CA ILE A 269 21.51 13.49 -21.04
C ILE A 269 22.42 12.44 -21.68
N GLY A 270 23.66 12.83 -21.88
CA GLY A 270 24.70 11.91 -22.34
C GLY A 270 25.02 10.88 -21.25
N PRO A 271 25.46 9.67 -21.61
CA PRO A 271 25.80 8.63 -20.66
C PRO A 271 27.19 8.90 -20.09
N THR A 272 27.28 9.56 -18.95
CA THR A 272 28.55 9.65 -18.22
C THR A 272 28.32 9.97 -16.75
N GLN A 273 27.97 8.99 -15.99
CA GLN A 273 28.33 8.66 -14.61
C GLN A 273 27.24 7.72 -14.08
N SER A 274 27.68 6.57 -13.55
CA SER A 274 26.77 5.69 -12.80
C SER A 274 26.10 6.52 -11.72
N PRO A 275 24.77 6.38 -11.49
CA PRO A 275 24.09 7.10 -10.43
C PRO A 275 24.77 6.81 -9.09
N PRO A 276 24.84 7.78 -8.17
CA PRO A 276 25.42 7.54 -6.86
C PRO A 276 24.71 6.37 -6.19
N GLU A 277 25.50 5.42 -5.72
CA GLU A 277 25.04 4.18 -5.12
C GLU A 277 25.63 4.06 -3.72
N PHE A 278 24.93 3.37 -2.83
CA PHE A 278 25.49 2.99 -1.54
C PHE A 278 25.09 1.56 -1.16
N ILE A 279 25.82 0.94 -0.25
CA ILE A 279 25.48 -0.36 0.31
C ILE A 279 24.76 -0.13 1.63
N ASN A 280 23.55 -0.67 1.78
CA ASN A 280 22.81 -0.57 3.03
C ASN A 280 23.43 -1.49 4.13
N PRO A 281 23.06 -1.35 5.42
CA PRO A 281 23.63 -2.13 6.52
C PRO A 281 23.43 -3.64 6.40
N ASN A 282 22.54 -4.08 5.51
CA ASN A 282 22.25 -5.49 5.27
C ASN A 282 22.89 -6.03 3.99
N GLY A 283 23.70 -5.22 3.29
CA GLY A 283 24.50 -5.62 2.14
C GLY A 283 23.84 -5.39 0.78
N ALA A 284 22.60 -4.89 0.72
CA ALA A 284 21.95 -4.58 -0.55
C ALA A 284 22.49 -3.27 -1.15
N GLN A 285 22.73 -3.30 -2.46
CA GLN A 285 23.11 -2.13 -3.24
C GLN A 285 21.90 -1.25 -3.50
N MET A 286 21.97 0.01 -3.08
CA MET A 286 20.92 1.02 -3.24
C MET A 286 21.31 1.97 -4.37
N VAL A 287 20.45 2.09 -5.37
CA VAL A 287 20.65 2.91 -6.57
C VAL A 287 19.82 4.18 -6.45
N LEU A 288 20.44 5.34 -6.68
CA LEU A 288 19.71 6.62 -6.72
C LEU A 288 18.86 6.68 -7.99
N ILE A 289 17.56 6.83 -7.81
CA ILE A 289 16.62 7.12 -8.88
C ILE A 289 16.39 8.63 -8.89
N SER A 290 16.97 9.30 -9.88
CA SER A 290 16.74 10.74 -10.06
C SER A 290 15.26 10.96 -10.34
N GLY A 291 14.62 11.78 -9.55
CA GLY A 291 13.21 12.11 -9.72
C GLY A 291 12.90 12.65 -11.12
N GLY A 292 11.64 12.77 -11.44
CA GLY A 292 11.21 13.23 -12.76
C GLY A 292 9.71 13.13 -12.95
N GLU A 293 9.28 13.49 -14.15
CA GLU A 293 7.89 13.37 -14.58
C GLU A 293 7.72 12.18 -15.51
N PHE A 294 6.67 11.41 -15.32
CA PHE A 294 6.29 10.33 -16.22
C PHE A 294 4.77 10.14 -16.25
N VAL A 295 4.31 9.33 -17.17
CA VAL A 295 2.90 8.95 -17.27
C VAL A 295 2.75 7.51 -16.78
N MET A 296 2.13 7.36 -15.61
CA MET A 296 1.82 6.07 -14.99
C MET A 296 0.64 5.41 -15.68
N GLY A 297 0.73 4.08 -15.86
CA GLY A 297 -0.29 3.30 -16.57
C GLY A 297 0.00 3.09 -18.05
N SER A 298 -0.95 2.51 -18.76
CA SER A 298 -0.83 2.19 -20.19
C SER A 298 -2.19 2.24 -20.89
N ASP A 299 -2.22 2.79 -22.11
CA ASP A 299 -3.35 2.73 -23.05
C ASP A 299 -3.06 1.78 -24.23
N ALA A 300 -1.99 0.99 -24.15
CA ALA A 300 -1.65 0.00 -25.15
C ALA A 300 -2.77 -1.05 -25.32
N PRO A 301 -2.94 -1.64 -26.51
CA PRO A 301 -4.01 -2.62 -26.77
C PRO A 301 -3.97 -3.86 -25.87
N ASP A 302 -2.81 -4.17 -25.29
CA ASP A 302 -2.59 -5.29 -24.37
C ASP A 302 -2.55 -4.86 -22.89
N ALA A 303 -2.88 -3.58 -22.59
CA ALA A 303 -2.99 -3.09 -21.22
C ALA A 303 -4.21 -3.66 -20.51
N GLY A 304 -4.07 -3.94 -19.22
CA GLY A 304 -5.18 -4.29 -18.35
C GLY A 304 -6.11 -3.09 -18.10
N PRO A 305 -7.39 -3.32 -17.79
CA PRO A 305 -8.33 -2.24 -17.50
C PRO A 305 -7.94 -1.42 -16.26
N ASP A 306 -7.17 -1.97 -15.35
CA ASP A 306 -6.67 -1.32 -14.13
C ASP A 306 -5.36 -0.55 -14.35
N GLU A 307 -4.77 -0.63 -15.55
CA GLU A 307 -3.65 0.19 -15.98
C GLU A 307 -4.10 1.55 -16.53
N GLN A 308 -5.39 1.84 -16.50
CA GLN A 308 -6.03 3.07 -16.98
C GLN A 308 -6.83 3.76 -15.86
N PRO A 309 -7.09 5.09 -16.00
CA PRO A 309 -6.60 6.01 -17.03
C PRO A 309 -5.13 6.38 -16.83
N LEU A 310 -4.46 6.82 -17.90
CA LEU A 310 -3.11 7.36 -17.85
C LEU A 310 -3.05 8.50 -16.82
N THR A 311 -2.07 8.45 -15.91
CA THR A 311 -1.97 9.37 -14.79
C THR A 311 -0.60 10.06 -14.80
N PRO A 312 -0.52 11.37 -15.05
CA PRO A 312 0.73 12.12 -14.92
C PRO A 312 1.25 12.10 -13.48
N VAL A 313 2.52 11.77 -13.29
CA VAL A 313 3.15 11.69 -11.97
C VAL A 313 4.49 12.42 -11.99
N THR A 314 4.73 13.22 -10.95
CA THR A 314 6.03 13.84 -10.66
C THR A 314 6.59 13.18 -9.40
N LEU A 315 7.81 12.64 -9.47
CA LEU A 315 8.52 12.04 -8.34
C LEU A 315 9.75 12.86 -7.97
N SER A 316 10.00 13.00 -6.68
CA SER A 316 11.29 13.42 -6.14
C SER A 316 12.28 12.26 -6.24
N GLU A 317 13.56 12.53 -6.06
CA GLU A 317 14.60 11.50 -6.01
C GLU A 317 14.43 10.58 -4.80
N PHE A 318 14.80 9.32 -4.99
CA PHE A 318 14.76 8.28 -3.95
C PHE A 318 15.77 7.18 -4.29
N TYR A 319 16.14 6.37 -3.31
CA TYR A 319 16.92 5.17 -3.55
C TYR A 319 16.02 3.94 -3.65
N LEU A 320 16.42 3.00 -4.50
CA LEU A 320 15.79 1.71 -4.63
C LEU A 320 16.84 0.60 -4.66
N SER A 321 16.62 -0.53 -3.98
CA SER A 321 17.55 -1.64 -4.04
C SER A 321 17.65 -2.20 -5.46
N ARG A 322 18.88 -2.50 -5.90
CA ARG A 322 19.16 -3.02 -7.25
C ARG A 322 18.37 -4.29 -7.55
N HIS A 323 18.21 -5.14 -6.56
CA HIS A 323 17.51 -6.42 -6.63
C HIS A 323 16.38 -6.52 -5.59
N PRO A 324 15.46 -7.47 -5.74
CA PRO A 324 14.60 -7.90 -4.64
C PRO A 324 15.42 -8.38 -3.43
N VAL A 325 14.87 -8.26 -2.24
CA VAL A 325 15.50 -8.77 -1.01
C VAL A 325 15.72 -10.28 -1.13
N THR A 326 16.94 -10.72 -0.87
CA THR A 326 17.35 -12.13 -0.96
C THR A 326 17.00 -12.92 0.30
N ASN A 327 17.00 -14.26 0.20
CA ASN A 327 16.85 -15.15 1.34
C ASN A 327 17.89 -14.85 2.44
N ALA A 328 19.17 -14.68 2.07
CA ALA A 328 20.21 -14.38 3.04
C ALA A 328 20.00 -13.03 3.74
N GLU A 329 19.52 -12.03 3.03
CA GLU A 329 19.23 -10.71 3.60
C GLU A 329 18.03 -10.76 4.56
N TYR A 330 16.96 -11.46 4.18
CA TYR A 330 15.77 -11.58 5.00
C TYR A 330 16.00 -12.42 6.25
N GLU A 331 16.75 -13.50 6.14
CA GLU A 331 17.06 -14.39 7.27
C GLU A 331 17.98 -13.75 8.33
N ARG A 332 18.67 -12.65 8.04
CA ARG A 332 19.33 -11.84 9.07
C ARG A 332 18.33 -11.06 9.93
N PHE A 333 17.15 -10.81 9.42
CA PHE A 333 16.03 -10.23 10.15
C PHE A 333 15.20 -11.31 10.85
N ASP A 334 14.77 -12.33 10.12
CA ASP A 334 14.01 -13.47 10.65
C ASP A 334 14.70 -14.80 10.28
N PRO A 335 15.59 -15.32 11.14
CA PRO A 335 16.27 -16.60 10.89
C PRO A 335 15.33 -17.80 10.73
N SER A 336 14.11 -17.74 11.28
CA SER A 336 13.13 -18.82 11.18
C SER A 336 12.57 -18.96 9.76
N HIS A 337 12.63 -17.90 8.96
CA HIS A 337 12.14 -17.89 7.58
C HIS A 337 12.87 -18.87 6.66
N ARG A 338 14.07 -19.31 7.03
CA ARG A 338 14.83 -20.35 6.30
C ARG A 338 14.00 -21.62 6.04
N GLN A 339 13.06 -21.93 6.89
CA GLN A 339 12.16 -23.07 6.73
C GLN A 339 11.11 -22.89 5.62
N LYS A 340 10.89 -21.65 5.18
CA LYS A 340 9.92 -21.28 4.14
C LYS A 340 10.56 -21.11 2.76
N ARG A 341 11.87 -21.33 2.62
CA ARG A 341 12.53 -21.25 1.30
C ARG A 341 11.89 -22.22 0.33
N ILE A 342 11.81 -21.83 -0.93
CA ILE A 342 11.53 -22.75 -2.03
C ILE A 342 12.64 -23.84 -2.00
N LYS A 343 12.23 -25.07 -2.26
CA LYS A 343 13.18 -26.19 -2.31
C LYS A 343 14.27 -25.90 -3.35
N ASN A 344 15.53 -25.98 -2.95
CA ASN A 344 16.72 -25.69 -3.74
C ASN A 344 17.00 -24.19 -4.02
N ALA A 345 16.22 -23.25 -3.47
CA ALA A 345 16.56 -21.83 -3.56
C ALA A 345 17.78 -21.50 -2.68
N GLY A 346 18.79 -20.87 -3.27
CA GLY A 346 20.02 -20.43 -2.62
C GLY A 346 19.85 -19.21 -1.71
N ASP A 347 20.96 -18.77 -1.14
CA ASP A 347 21.05 -17.56 -0.33
C ASP A 347 20.78 -16.29 -1.16
N ASP A 348 21.11 -16.33 -2.43
CA ASP A 348 21.00 -15.28 -3.43
C ASP A 348 19.67 -15.28 -4.22
N HIS A 349 18.77 -16.20 -3.94
CA HIS A 349 17.40 -16.15 -4.49
C HIS A 349 16.54 -15.13 -3.73
N PRO A 350 15.55 -14.52 -4.38
CA PRO A 350 14.64 -13.60 -3.71
C PRO A 350 13.86 -14.31 -2.60
N VAL A 351 13.63 -13.61 -1.50
CA VAL A 351 12.73 -14.09 -0.44
C VAL A 351 11.30 -14.17 -0.96
N VAL A 352 10.59 -15.22 -0.59
CA VAL A 352 9.18 -15.44 -0.90
C VAL A 352 8.43 -15.90 0.35
N TYR A 353 7.11 -16.11 0.25
CA TYR A 353 6.25 -16.40 1.40
C TYR A 353 6.28 -15.30 2.48
N VAL A 354 6.47 -14.07 2.06
CA VAL A 354 6.42 -12.87 2.90
C VAL A 354 5.15 -12.09 2.61
N THR A 355 4.46 -11.69 3.65
CA THR A 355 3.32 -10.77 3.56
C THR A 355 3.83 -9.34 3.33
N SER A 356 2.96 -8.43 2.89
CA SER A 356 3.33 -7.02 2.81
C SER A 356 3.69 -6.43 4.18
N LEU A 357 3.10 -6.96 5.25
CA LEU A 357 3.40 -6.57 6.63
C LEU A 357 4.79 -7.05 7.07
N ASP A 358 5.19 -8.26 6.68
CA ASP A 358 6.53 -8.77 6.95
C ASP A 358 7.60 -7.95 6.22
N ALA A 359 7.32 -7.55 4.98
CA ALA A 359 8.18 -6.68 4.21
C ALA A 359 8.34 -5.28 4.85
N ILE A 360 7.25 -4.70 5.37
CA ILE A 360 7.29 -3.44 6.12
C ILE A 360 8.12 -3.58 7.40
N ARG A 361 7.95 -4.66 8.18
CA ARG A 361 8.74 -4.93 9.39
C ARG A 361 10.24 -5.06 9.08
N TYR A 362 10.58 -5.72 7.98
CA TYR A 362 11.95 -5.78 7.51
C TYR A 362 12.53 -4.39 7.22
N CYS A 363 11.78 -3.53 6.54
CA CYS A 363 12.20 -2.16 6.26
C CYS A 363 12.39 -1.34 7.55
N GLN A 364 11.50 -1.49 8.54
CA GLN A 364 11.63 -0.85 9.85
C GLN A 364 12.90 -1.29 10.59
N TRP A 365 13.12 -2.61 10.66
CA TRP A 365 14.34 -3.16 11.24
C TRP A 365 15.61 -2.65 10.53
N LEU A 366 15.58 -2.50 9.22
CA LEU A 366 16.70 -1.95 8.47
C LEU A 366 16.92 -0.47 8.80
N SER A 367 15.84 0.31 8.97
CA SER A 367 15.90 1.72 9.38
C SER A 367 16.51 1.91 10.77
N GLU A 368 16.24 1.01 11.70
CA GLU A 368 16.82 1.03 13.04
C GLU A 368 18.35 0.81 13.05
N LYS A 369 18.92 0.19 12.00
CA LYS A 369 20.35 -0.13 11.93
C LYS A 369 21.24 1.07 11.56
N ASP A 370 20.77 1.95 10.69
CA ASP A 370 21.59 3.08 10.21
C ASP A 370 20.90 4.44 10.32
N GLY A 371 19.66 4.47 10.81
CA GLY A 371 18.90 5.70 11.02
C GLY A 371 18.31 6.31 9.75
N LYS A 372 18.46 5.68 8.58
CA LYS A 372 17.80 6.10 7.35
C LYS A 372 16.35 5.60 7.30
N ASN A 373 15.51 6.22 6.47
CA ASN A 373 14.12 5.82 6.31
C ASN A 373 13.97 4.81 5.16
N TYR A 374 14.03 3.51 5.50
CA TYR A 374 13.75 2.43 4.56
C TYR A 374 12.27 2.06 4.59
N ARG A 375 11.71 1.79 3.43
CA ARG A 375 10.29 1.45 3.24
C ARG A 375 10.11 0.60 1.99
N LEU A 376 8.91 0.11 1.75
CA LEU A 376 8.52 -0.37 0.42
C LEU A 376 8.47 0.81 -0.56
N PRO A 377 8.78 0.60 -1.84
CA PRO A 377 8.52 1.59 -2.87
C PRO A 377 7.01 1.85 -2.96
N THR A 378 6.63 3.08 -3.28
CA THR A 378 5.28 3.34 -3.75
C THR A 378 5.07 2.69 -5.13
N GLU A 379 3.84 2.45 -5.51
CA GLU A 379 3.53 1.89 -6.83
C GLU A 379 4.08 2.76 -7.96
N ALA A 380 3.98 4.08 -7.82
CA ALA A 380 4.49 5.03 -8.80
C ALA A 380 6.02 5.03 -8.87
N GLU A 381 6.71 4.96 -7.73
CA GLU A 381 8.17 4.83 -7.68
C GLU A 381 8.64 3.54 -8.35
N TRP A 382 7.95 2.43 -8.06
CA TRP A 382 8.26 1.14 -8.66
C TRP A 382 8.10 1.18 -10.20
N GLU A 383 6.97 1.71 -10.69
CA GLU A 383 6.72 1.80 -12.14
C GLU A 383 7.71 2.73 -12.84
N PHE A 384 8.00 3.89 -12.26
CA PHE A 384 9.01 4.82 -12.79
C PHE A 384 10.40 4.18 -12.86
N ALA A 385 10.81 3.50 -11.79
CA ALA A 385 12.08 2.80 -11.72
C ALA A 385 12.21 1.66 -12.76
N ALA A 386 11.11 0.98 -13.07
CA ALA A 386 11.05 -0.06 -14.08
C ALA A 386 11.05 0.50 -15.52
N ARG A 387 10.28 1.57 -15.76
CA ARG A 387 10.03 2.11 -17.11
C ARG A 387 11.01 3.19 -17.56
N GLY A 388 11.62 3.89 -16.61
CA GLY A 388 12.41 5.08 -16.92
C GLY A 388 11.56 6.25 -17.45
N ILE A 389 12.25 7.24 -18.01
CA ILE A 389 11.63 8.47 -18.54
C ILE A 389 11.00 8.29 -19.93
N ASP A 390 11.32 7.22 -20.63
CA ASP A 390 10.85 6.93 -21.99
C ASP A 390 9.59 6.05 -22.04
N CYS A 391 9.01 5.76 -20.90
CA CYS A 391 7.75 5.02 -20.74
C CYS A 391 7.74 3.66 -21.45
N ARG A 392 8.87 2.95 -21.46
CA ARG A 392 9.04 1.66 -22.12
C ARG A 392 8.07 0.59 -21.59
N LYS A 393 7.78 -0.41 -22.42
CA LYS A 393 6.86 -1.51 -22.12
C LYS A 393 7.42 -2.46 -21.06
N TYR A 394 8.69 -2.84 -21.21
CA TYR A 394 9.43 -3.71 -20.30
C TYR A 394 10.64 -2.94 -19.74
N PRO A 395 11.23 -3.36 -18.62
CA PRO A 395 12.41 -2.69 -18.07
C PRO A 395 13.56 -2.55 -19.09
N TRP A 396 13.75 -3.51 -19.96
CA TRP A 396 14.77 -3.54 -21.02
C TRP A 396 14.39 -2.82 -22.31
N GLY A 397 13.18 -2.28 -22.45
CA GLY A 397 12.73 -1.57 -23.66
C GLY A 397 11.41 -2.05 -24.22
N ASN A 398 11.19 -1.79 -25.53
CA ASN A 398 9.89 -2.01 -26.18
C ASN A 398 9.83 -3.28 -27.05
N HIS A 399 10.89 -4.08 -27.07
CA HIS A 399 10.90 -5.30 -27.89
C HIS A 399 10.39 -6.53 -27.11
N ASP A 400 9.66 -7.39 -27.79
CA ASP A 400 9.08 -8.62 -27.24
C ASP A 400 10.05 -9.82 -27.28
N ARG A 401 11.37 -9.60 -27.17
CA ARG A 401 12.34 -10.69 -27.01
C ARG A 401 12.17 -11.32 -25.63
N ARG A 402 11.96 -12.63 -25.60
CA ARG A 402 11.55 -13.35 -24.39
C ARG A 402 12.67 -14.06 -23.68
N GLY A 403 13.67 -14.58 -24.40
CA GLY A 403 14.78 -15.32 -23.79
C GLY A 403 15.89 -14.43 -23.26
N GLY A 404 16.40 -14.70 -22.05
CA GLY A 404 17.59 -14.06 -21.47
C GLY A 404 17.36 -12.69 -20.82
N PHE A 405 16.10 -12.25 -20.66
CA PHE A 405 15.75 -10.95 -20.08
C PHE A 405 15.03 -11.04 -18.72
N ALA A 406 14.37 -12.15 -18.44
CA ALA A 406 13.59 -12.34 -17.21
C ALA A 406 13.32 -13.82 -16.98
N ASN A 407 13.06 -14.17 -15.70
CA ASN A 407 12.56 -15.48 -15.30
C ASN A 407 11.03 -15.42 -15.24
N PHE A 408 10.36 -16.27 -16.04
CA PHE A 408 8.89 -16.32 -16.15
C PHE A 408 8.42 -17.74 -16.49
N ALA A 409 7.10 -17.97 -16.65
CA ALA A 409 6.57 -19.28 -16.98
C ALA A 409 6.99 -19.75 -18.39
N ASP A 410 8.03 -20.52 -18.46
CA ASP A 410 8.73 -21.01 -19.64
C ASP A 410 8.66 -22.55 -19.80
N ALA A 411 9.49 -23.12 -20.66
CA ALA A 411 9.51 -24.56 -20.95
C ALA A 411 9.82 -25.44 -19.72
N ARG A 412 10.48 -24.90 -18.68
CA ARG A 412 10.82 -25.63 -17.44
C ARG A 412 9.65 -25.77 -16.48
N THR A 413 8.62 -24.97 -16.65
CA THR A 413 7.42 -25.02 -15.83
C THR A 413 6.38 -25.97 -16.41
N THR A 414 5.41 -26.39 -15.61
CA THR A 414 4.31 -27.27 -16.05
C THR A 414 3.00 -26.50 -16.31
N PHE A 415 3.02 -25.18 -16.23
CA PHE A 415 1.81 -24.37 -16.38
C PHE A 415 1.24 -24.47 -17.81
N PRO A 416 -0.09 -24.56 -17.98
CA PRO A 416 -0.71 -24.60 -19.29
C PRO A 416 -0.46 -23.35 -20.14
N TRP A 417 -0.13 -22.24 -19.48
CA TRP A 417 0.13 -20.93 -20.11
C TRP A 417 1.60 -20.59 -20.30
N ARG A 418 2.51 -21.55 -20.00
CA ARG A 418 3.95 -21.34 -20.20
C ARG A 418 4.31 -21.05 -21.64
N ASP A 419 5.40 -20.36 -21.85
CA ASP A 419 6.03 -20.22 -23.15
C ASP A 419 6.99 -21.40 -23.40
N SER A 420 6.52 -22.42 -24.11
CA SER A 420 7.30 -23.61 -24.40
C SER A 420 8.47 -23.41 -25.39
N GLN A 421 8.60 -22.22 -25.95
CA GLN A 421 9.66 -21.86 -26.89
C GLN A 421 10.86 -21.19 -26.20
N VAL A 422 10.73 -20.87 -24.92
CA VAL A 422 11.76 -20.23 -24.10
C VAL A 422 12.22 -21.19 -23.02
N ASP A 423 13.50 -21.19 -22.73
CA ASP A 423 14.12 -21.86 -21.58
C ASP A 423 15.02 -20.82 -20.90
N ASP A 424 14.58 -20.30 -19.75
CA ASP A 424 15.31 -19.30 -18.98
C ASP A 424 16.32 -19.93 -18.00
N GLY A 425 16.27 -21.25 -17.84
CA GLY A 425 17.18 -22.03 -16.99
C GLY A 425 16.61 -22.37 -15.60
N TYR A 426 15.47 -21.81 -15.19
CA TYR A 426 14.95 -21.92 -13.84
C TYR A 426 13.49 -22.38 -13.80
N PRO A 427 13.16 -23.50 -13.12
CA PRO A 427 11.78 -23.97 -12.99
C PRO A 427 10.97 -23.19 -11.93
N GLU A 428 11.63 -22.41 -11.08
CA GLU A 428 11.08 -21.58 -10.02
C GLU A 428 11.90 -20.29 -9.97
N THR A 429 12.11 -19.66 -8.79
CA THR A 429 12.93 -18.45 -8.69
C THR A 429 14.37 -18.68 -9.19
N SER A 430 14.99 -17.63 -9.72
CA SER A 430 16.42 -17.57 -10.06
C SER A 430 17.20 -16.79 -9.00
N PRO A 431 18.55 -16.95 -8.93
CA PRO A 431 19.37 -15.97 -8.23
C PRO A 431 19.08 -14.57 -8.71
N VAL A 432 19.08 -13.57 -7.80
CA VAL A 432 18.88 -12.18 -8.20
C VAL A 432 19.98 -11.74 -9.14
N GLY A 433 19.64 -10.92 -10.14
CA GLY A 433 20.61 -10.47 -11.16
C GLY A 433 21.00 -11.53 -12.19
N ALA A 434 20.31 -12.67 -12.26
CA ALA A 434 20.59 -13.70 -13.27
C ALA A 434 20.36 -13.20 -14.71
N PHE A 435 19.61 -12.13 -14.89
CA PHE A 435 19.21 -11.59 -16.20
C PHE A 435 19.67 -10.13 -16.38
N PRO A 436 20.97 -9.82 -16.46
CA PRO A 436 21.46 -8.45 -16.54
C PRO A 436 21.01 -7.70 -17.78
N GLN A 437 20.64 -8.41 -18.88
CA GLN A 437 20.06 -7.80 -20.06
C GLN A 437 18.63 -7.30 -19.82
N GLY A 438 17.96 -7.76 -18.76
CA GLY A 438 16.65 -7.37 -18.30
C GLY A 438 16.63 -6.11 -17.43
N ALA A 439 17.79 -5.52 -17.18
CA ALA A 439 17.90 -4.35 -16.31
C ALA A 439 17.09 -3.15 -16.82
N SER A 440 16.56 -2.36 -15.90
CA SER A 440 15.80 -1.15 -16.20
C SER A 440 16.70 -0.01 -16.68
N PHE A 441 16.09 1.12 -17.06
CA PHE A 441 16.80 2.34 -17.44
C PHE A 441 17.82 2.79 -16.37
N PHE A 442 17.50 2.58 -15.10
CA PHE A 442 18.35 2.96 -13.97
C PHE A 442 19.33 1.85 -13.54
N GLY A 443 19.41 0.74 -14.27
CA GLY A 443 20.28 -0.38 -13.94
C GLY A 443 19.74 -1.27 -12.82
N LEU A 444 18.46 -1.21 -12.50
CA LEU A 444 17.80 -2.11 -11.56
C LEU A 444 17.50 -3.45 -12.25
N GLU A 445 17.76 -4.54 -11.59
CA GLU A 445 17.62 -5.89 -12.10
C GLU A 445 16.38 -6.57 -11.49
N ASP A 446 15.87 -7.60 -12.15
CA ASP A 446 14.66 -8.34 -11.75
C ASP A 446 13.39 -7.47 -11.59
N MET A 447 13.32 -6.32 -12.28
CA MET A 447 12.09 -5.49 -12.32
C MET A 447 10.99 -6.14 -13.18
N ALA A 448 11.23 -7.30 -13.76
CA ALA A 448 10.27 -8.10 -14.51
C ALA A 448 10.56 -9.59 -14.30
N GLY A 449 9.57 -10.35 -13.85
CA GLY A 449 9.70 -11.78 -13.57
C GLY A 449 10.36 -12.06 -12.22
N ASN A 450 10.88 -13.26 -12.04
CA ASN A 450 11.41 -13.80 -10.81
C ASN A 450 10.36 -13.83 -9.68
N VAL A 451 10.09 -12.70 -9.01
CA VAL A 451 9.01 -12.58 -8.02
C VAL A 451 8.20 -11.30 -8.23
N TRP A 452 6.92 -11.36 -7.96
CA TRP A 452 6.11 -10.17 -7.73
C TRP A 452 6.65 -9.41 -6.52
N GLU A 453 6.59 -8.10 -6.54
CA GLU A 453 7.16 -7.25 -5.50
C GLU A 453 6.10 -6.39 -4.84
N TRP A 454 5.95 -6.52 -3.51
CA TRP A 454 5.04 -5.69 -2.73
C TRP A 454 5.40 -4.21 -2.84
N CYS A 455 4.38 -3.38 -3.08
CA CYS A 455 4.44 -1.93 -2.97
C CYS A 455 3.76 -1.44 -1.69
N LEU A 456 4.05 -0.19 -1.32
CA LEU A 456 3.46 0.46 -0.15
C LEU A 456 1.96 0.70 -0.29
N ASP A 457 1.50 0.88 -1.52
CA ASP A 457 0.15 1.35 -1.83
C ASP A 457 -0.91 0.26 -1.67
N PHE A 458 -2.08 0.65 -1.21
CA PHE A 458 -3.28 -0.14 -1.40
C PHE A 458 -3.81 0.00 -2.82
N TYR A 459 -4.41 -1.07 -3.32
CA TYR A 459 -4.99 -1.10 -4.65
C TYR A 459 -6.15 -0.11 -4.77
N GLN A 460 -6.04 0.75 -5.78
CA GLN A 460 -7.11 1.63 -6.25
C GLN A 460 -7.00 1.83 -7.77
N PRO A 461 -8.09 2.18 -8.45
CA PRO A 461 -8.02 2.63 -9.82
C PRO A 461 -7.09 3.83 -9.98
N LEU A 462 -6.40 3.92 -11.10
CA LEU A 462 -5.63 5.11 -11.44
C LEU A 462 -6.57 6.31 -11.61
N ALA A 463 -6.12 7.51 -11.22
CA ALA A 463 -7.00 8.66 -11.09
C ALA A 463 -7.12 9.52 -12.35
N GLY A 464 -6.17 9.43 -13.27
CA GLY A 464 -6.08 10.27 -14.48
C GLY A 464 -5.74 11.75 -14.20
N THR A 465 -5.61 12.13 -12.94
CA THR A 465 -5.24 13.51 -12.53
C THR A 465 -3.77 13.57 -12.11
N PRO A 466 -3.06 14.69 -12.37
CA PRO A 466 -1.67 14.85 -11.97
C PRO A 466 -1.45 14.61 -10.47
N LYS A 467 -0.41 13.87 -10.15
CA LYS A 467 0.01 13.53 -8.77
C LYS A 467 1.47 13.90 -8.56
N ARG A 468 1.81 14.31 -7.35
CA ARG A 468 3.19 14.52 -6.92
C ARG A 468 3.48 13.59 -5.74
N ASN A 469 4.55 12.79 -5.87
CA ASN A 469 4.96 11.78 -4.88
C ASN A 469 3.77 10.98 -4.31
N PRO A 470 2.92 10.37 -5.17
CA PRO A 470 1.74 9.68 -4.67
C PRO A 470 2.14 8.52 -3.77
N ARG A 471 1.46 8.39 -2.64
CA ARG A 471 1.62 7.28 -1.69
C ARG A 471 0.39 6.37 -1.65
N GLY A 472 -0.46 6.45 -2.67
CA GLY A 472 -1.72 5.73 -2.74
C GLY A 472 -2.74 6.22 -1.71
N VAL A 473 -3.79 5.41 -1.49
CA VAL A 473 -4.75 5.64 -0.40
C VAL A 473 -4.20 5.09 0.90
N ALA A 474 -4.59 5.73 2.02
CA ALA A 474 -4.11 5.35 3.34
C ALA A 474 -4.62 3.96 3.79
N SER A 475 -5.70 3.44 3.18
CA SER A 475 -6.28 2.15 3.54
C SER A 475 -6.92 1.45 2.34
N GLY A 476 -7.05 0.13 2.43
CA GLY A 476 -7.70 -0.70 1.40
C GLY A 476 -7.71 -2.16 1.81
N SER A 477 -8.50 -2.96 1.14
CA SER A 477 -8.58 -4.41 1.38
C SER A 477 -7.44 -5.20 0.74
N LYS A 478 -6.75 -4.60 -0.25
CA LYS A 478 -5.68 -5.26 -1.01
C LYS A 478 -4.51 -4.31 -1.19
N ARG A 479 -3.29 -4.84 -1.05
CA ARG A 479 -2.07 -4.16 -1.42
C ARG A 479 -1.63 -4.52 -2.81
N ILE A 480 -0.91 -3.61 -3.44
CA ILE A 480 -0.36 -3.78 -4.78
C ILE A 480 0.96 -4.54 -4.72
N TYR A 481 1.18 -5.36 -5.74
CA TYR A 481 2.48 -5.90 -6.11
C TYR A 481 2.69 -5.78 -7.63
N ARG A 482 3.93 -5.69 -8.05
CA ARG A 482 4.34 -5.34 -9.41
C ARG A 482 5.39 -6.31 -9.95
N GLY A 483 5.60 -6.31 -11.27
CA GLY A 483 6.73 -6.94 -11.94
C GLY A 483 6.47 -8.30 -12.57
N GLY A 484 5.46 -9.03 -12.15
CA GLY A 484 5.32 -10.43 -12.56
C GLY A 484 6.24 -11.35 -11.78
N SER A 485 6.18 -12.65 -12.05
CA SER A 485 6.97 -13.66 -11.36
C SER A 485 7.34 -14.81 -12.30
N TRP A 486 8.12 -15.76 -11.80
CA TRP A 486 8.44 -17.03 -12.49
C TRP A 486 7.20 -17.85 -12.90
N LYS A 487 6.02 -17.56 -12.33
CA LYS A 487 4.74 -18.18 -12.73
C LYS A 487 3.96 -17.39 -13.78
N SER A 488 4.38 -16.16 -14.05
CA SER A 488 3.62 -15.25 -14.88
C SER A 488 3.77 -15.57 -16.36
N ARG A 489 2.71 -15.27 -17.13
CA ARG A 489 2.83 -15.18 -18.59
C ARG A 489 3.75 -14.01 -18.94
N PHE A 490 4.44 -14.10 -20.06
CA PHE A 490 5.30 -13.01 -20.56
C PHE A 490 4.56 -11.66 -20.64
N THR A 491 3.28 -11.67 -21.01
CA THR A 491 2.44 -10.46 -21.07
C THR A 491 2.27 -9.76 -19.71
N ASN A 492 2.44 -10.48 -18.61
CA ASN A 492 2.34 -9.92 -17.25
C ASN A 492 3.68 -9.35 -16.74
N LEU A 493 4.75 -9.44 -17.53
CA LEU A 493 6.05 -8.83 -17.24
C LEU A 493 6.14 -7.37 -17.68
N ARG A 494 5.07 -6.82 -18.29
CA ARG A 494 5.01 -5.40 -18.64
C ARG A 494 5.17 -4.56 -17.35
N ALA A 495 5.98 -3.53 -17.43
CA ALA A 495 6.25 -2.69 -16.27
C ALA A 495 4.97 -1.98 -15.73
N THR A 496 3.91 -1.92 -16.53
CA THR A 496 2.60 -1.38 -16.14
C THR A 496 1.64 -2.42 -15.56
N ALA A 497 1.95 -3.73 -15.69
CA ALA A 497 1.10 -4.79 -15.16
C ALA A 497 0.97 -4.69 -13.64
N ARG A 498 -0.27 -4.82 -13.16
CA ARG A 498 -0.63 -4.65 -11.75
C ARG A 498 -1.16 -5.97 -11.19
N GLY A 499 -0.77 -6.28 -9.97
CA GLY A 499 -1.36 -7.34 -9.18
C GLY A 499 -1.75 -6.82 -7.81
N SER A 500 -2.71 -7.45 -7.15
CA SER A 500 -3.12 -7.05 -5.80
C SER A 500 -3.66 -8.24 -5.00
N ASN A 501 -3.41 -8.23 -3.70
CA ASN A 501 -3.96 -9.21 -2.79
C ASN A 501 -4.08 -8.64 -1.37
N ALA A 502 -4.77 -9.36 -0.48
CA ALA A 502 -4.85 -9.00 0.93
C ALA A 502 -3.46 -8.80 1.55
N ALA A 503 -3.33 -7.88 2.52
CA ALA A 503 -2.05 -7.51 3.12
C ALA A 503 -1.34 -8.70 3.81
N ASN A 504 -2.09 -9.70 4.27
CA ASN A 504 -1.61 -10.94 4.88
C ASN A 504 -1.39 -12.09 3.87
N PHE A 505 -1.57 -11.85 2.57
CA PHE A 505 -1.27 -12.83 1.54
C PHE A 505 0.22 -13.08 1.43
N ALA A 506 0.61 -14.35 1.36
CA ALA A 506 1.99 -14.78 1.12
C ALA A 506 1.99 -15.98 0.16
N CYS A 507 2.89 -15.96 -0.82
CA CYS A 507 2.97 -17.00 -1.85
C CYS A 507 4.44 -17.23 -2.25
N ASN A 508 4.71 -18.37 -2.90
CA ASN A 508 6.06 -18.74 -3.34
C ASN A 508 6.55 -17.98 -4.59
N ASP A 509 5.86 -16.93 -4.98
CA ASP A 509 6.22 -16.07 -6.11
C ASP A 509 6.02 -14.58 -5.81
N VAL A 510 5.85 -14.22 -4.53
CA VAL A 510 5.74 -12.83 -4.07
C VAL A 510 6.81 -12.54 -3.03
N GLY A 511 7.63 -11.55 -3.32
CA GLY A 511 8.68 -10.98 -2.49
C GLY A 511 8.57 -9.46 -2.43
N PHE A 512 9.68 -8.75 -2.29
CA PHE A 512 9.72 -7.28 -2.26
C PHE A 512 11.13 -6.75 -2.47
N ARG A 513 11.25 -5.47 -2.81
CA ARG A 513 12.48 -4.69 -2.75
C ARG A 513 12.34 -3.49 -1.83
N VAL A 514 13.46 -2.86 -1.48
CA VAL A 514 13.53 -1.79 -0.49
C VAL A 514 13.77 -0.46 -1.17
N ALA A 515 12.97 0.55 -0.82
CA ALA A 515 13.23 1.96 -1.11
C ALA A 515 13.82 2.66 0.12
N CYS A 516 14.56 3.75 -0.11
CA CYS A 516 15.07 4.61 0.95
C CYS A 516 14.89 6.07 0.54
N GLU A 517 14.46 6.91 1.45
CA GLU A 517 14.34 8.35 1.20
C GLU A 517 15.72 8.98 1.12
N CYS A 518 15.89 9.95 0.20
CA CYS A 518 17.07 10.82 0.21
C CYS A 518 16.97 11.68 1.47
N GLY A 519 18.01 11.66 2.32
CA GLY A 519 18.10 12.58 3.45
C GLY A 519 18.10 14.02 2.93
N GLU A 520 17.39 14.93 3.59
CA GLU A 520 17.63 16.35 3.37
C GLU A 520 19.09 16.63 3.77
N GLU A 521 19.97 16.88 2.80
CA GLU A 521 21.25 17.51 3.10
C GLU A 521 20.91 18.83 3.79
N SER A 522 21.25 18.91 5.08
CA SER A 522 21.25 20.19 5.79
C SER A 522 22.09 21.18 4.98
N ALA A 523 21.44 22.22 4.47
CA ALA A 523 22.06 23.31 3.70
C ALA A 523 23.01 24.16 4.58
N GLU A 524 23.84 23.53 5.42
CA GLU A 524 24.77 24.18 6.33
C GLU A 524 26.26 24.09 5.92
N ASN A 525 26.60 23.54 4.75
CA ASN A 525 27.99 23.49 4.28
C ASN A 525 28.17 24.07 2.87
N ALA A 526 27.60 25.25 2.59
CA ALA A 526 28.01 26.11 1.47
C ALA A 526 28.06 27.54 1.96
N GLY A 527 29.08 27.84 2.78
CA GLY A 527 29.49 29.19 3.16
C GLY A 527 30.85 29.52 2.59
#